data_edd29ba09d6c9e8c82fc7b6b7e3dd68a
#
_entry.id   edd29ba09d6c9e8c82fc7b6b7e3dd68a
#
_cell.length_a   1.000
_cell.length_b   1.000
_cell.length_c   1.000
_cell.angle_alpha   90.00
_cell.angle_beta   90.00
_cell.angle_gamma   90.00
#
_symmetry.space_group_name_H-M   'P 1'
#
loop_
_entity.id
_entity.type
_entity.pdbx_description
1 polymer ?
#
loop_
_entity_poly.entity_id
_entity_poly.type
_entity_poly.pdbx_seq_one_letter_code
_entity_poly.pdbx_strand_id
1 'polypeptide(L)'
;MQEIELLPSSEQDNRYIHQQLRQYNRQFMRDFKDYSFHIKQDGQIVAGIVAASTMDTLEVEFLFVEESCRGQGLGRLLLEQAENLARQDGCKRVLLNTYSFQAPGFYRRMGYELLAQQNPCFGEYSQYYFTKNL
;
A
#
# COMPACT_ATOMS: atom_id res chain seq x y z
N MET A 1 -13.63 -25.17 -33.79
CA MET A 1 -12.75 -24.82 -32.65
C MET A 1 -11.78 -23.75 -33.09
N GLN A 2 -11.71 -22.64 -32.36
CA GLN A 2 -10.78 -21.56 -32.69
C GLN A 2 -9.37 -21.94 -32.22
N GLU A 3 -8.40 -21.57 -33.00
CA GLU A 3 -7.00 -21.66 -32.59
C GLU A 3 -6.74 -20.67 -31.46
N ILE A 4 -5.95 -21.12 -30.49
CA ILE A 4 -5.51 -20.25 -29.38
C ILE A 4 -4.18 -19.65 -29.75
N GLU A 5 -4.16 -18.31 -29.84
CA GLU A 5 -2.93 -17.57 -30.07
C GLU A 5 -2.43 -16.97 -28.78
N LEU A 6 -1.15 -17.19 -28.52
CA LEU A 6 -0.47 -16.59 -27.38
C LEU A 6 0.44 -15.49 -27.89
N LEU A 7 0.10 -14.24 -27.58
CA LEU A 7 0.78 -13.07 -28.12
C LEU A 7 1.46 -12.27 -27.01
N PRO A 8 2.62 -11.66 -27.26
CA PRO A 8 3.20 -10.70 -26.35
C PRO A 8 2.25 -9.52 -26.12
N SER A 9 2.16 -9.03 -24.90
CA SER A 9 1.21 -8.01 -24.53
C SER A 9 1.87 -6.63 -24.46
N SER A 10 1.22 -5.63 -25.08
CA SER A 10 1.62 -4.22 -24.98
C SER A 10 1.10 -3.60 -23.68
N GLU A 11 1.56 -2.37 -23.36
CA GLU A 11 1.01 -1.62 -22.22
C GLU A 11 -0.49 -1.40 -22.35
N GLN A 12 -0.97 -1.14 -23.55
CA GLN A 12 -2.40 -0.94 -23.82
C GLN A 12 -3.17 -2.23 -23.57
N ASP A 13 -2.64 -3.37 -24.02
CA ASP A 13 -3.24 -4.67 -23.77
C ASP A 13 -3.27 -4.98 -22.26
N ASN A 14 -2.18 -4.66 -21.57
CA ASN A 14 -2.10 -4.86 -20.11
C ASN A 14 -3.14 -4.04 -19.36
N ARG A 15 -3.36 -2.78 -19.77
CA ARG A 15 -4.41 -1.95 -19.19
C ARG A 15 -5.80 -2.55 -19.39
N TYR A 16 -6.06 -3.07 -20.59
CA TYR A 16 -7.32 -3.74 -20.88
C TYR A 16 -7.53 -4.96 -19.98
N ILE A 17 -6.51 -5.82 -19.87
CA ILE A 17 -6.55 -7.00 -19.01
C ILE A 17 -6.83 -6.60 -17.56
N HIS A 18 -6.15 -5.57 -17.05
CA HIS A 18 -6.33 -5.07 -15.70
C HIS A 18 -7.75 -4.54 -15.48
N GLN A 19 -8.29 -3.81 -16.45
CA GLN A 19 -9.65 -3.29 -16.38
C GLN A 19 -10.68 -4.42 -16.35
N GLN A 20 -10.48 -5.47 -17.12
CA GLN A 20 -11.38 -6.63 -17.14
C GLN A 20 -11.40 -7.35 -15.79
N LEU A 21 -10.23 -7.55 -15.18
CA LEU A 21 -10.15 -8.16 -13.87
C LEU A 21 -10.78 -7.28 -12.79
N ARG A 22 -10.49 -5.97 -12.83
CA ARG A 22 -11.08 -5.01 -11.89
C ARG A 22 -12.61 -5.00 -11.99
N GLN A 23 -13.14 -5.06 -13.19
CA GLN A 23 -14.58 -5.10 -13.44
C GLN A 23 -15.21 -6.37 -12.87
N TYR A 24 -14.54 -7.52 -13.05
CA TYR A 24 -14.96 -8.77 -12.44
C TYR A 24 -14.94 -8.69 -10.91
N ASN A 25 -13.88 -8.14 -10.35
CA ASN A 25 -13.70 -8.04 -8.90
C ASN A 25 -14.76 -7.15 -8.23
N ARG A 26 -15.31 -6.16 -8.95
CA ARG A 26 -16.35 -5.25 -8.43
C ARG A 26 -17.63 -5.97 -8.02
N GLN A 27 -17.84 -7.19 -8.45
CA GLN A 27 -18.96 -8.00 -7.99
C GLN A 27 -18.80 -8.40 -6.51
N PHE A 28 -17.57 -8.46 -6.02
CA PHE A 28 -17.22 -8.95 -4.68
C PHE A 28 -16.58 -7.88 -3.81
N MET A 29 -15.76 -7.02 -4.41
CA MET A 29 -15.03 -5.93 -3.74
C MET A 29 -15.79 -4.63 -3.93
N ARG A 30 -16.08 -3.95 -2.82
CA ARG A 30 -16.88 -2.71 -2.82
C ARG A 30 -16.42 -1.79 -1.71
N ASP A 31 -17.07 -0.62 -1.59
CA ASP A 31 -16.85 0.34 -0.51
C ASP A 31 -15.40 0.85 -0.51
N PHE A 32 -14.94 1.25 -1.71
CA PHE A 32 -13.59 1.82 -1.87
C PHE A 32 -13.57 3.24 -1.35
N LYS A 33 -12.56 3.55 -0.53
CA LYS A 33 -12.34 4.90 -0.04
C LYS A 33 -10.86 5.22 0.02
N ASP A 34 -10.50 6.44 -0.41
CA ASP A 34 -9.12 6.91 -0.40
C ASP A 34 -8.77 7.55 0.95
N TYR A 35 -7.57 7.26 1.46
CA TYR A 35 -7.02 7.82 2.69
C TYR A 35 -5.61 8.36 2.45
N SER A 36 -5.39 8.93 1.28
CA SER A 36 -4.08 9.46 0.90
C SER A 36 -3.91 10.89 1.37
N PHE A 37 -2.74 11.20 1.90
CA PHE A 37 -2.37 12.52 2.42
C PHE A 37 -0.94 12.84 2.07
N HIS A 38 -0.61 14.13 1.99
CA HIS A 38 0.76 14.56 1.81
C HIS A 38 1.07 15.79 2.68
N ILE A 39 2.36 16.02 2.86
CA ILE A 39 2.91 17.16 3.60
C ILE A 39 3.77 17.96 2.64
N LYS A 40 3.53 19.28 2.58
CA LYS A 40 4.35 20.21 1.79
C LYS A 40 5.20 21.07 2.70
N GLN A 41 6.41 21.34 2.25
CA GLN A 41 7.28 22.37 2.81
C GLN A 41 7.85 23.18 1.65
N ASP A 42 7.76 24.48 1.73
CA ASP A 42 8.23 25.41 0.68
C ASP A 42 7.65 25.07 -0.71
N GLY A 43 6.37 24.68 -0.74
CA GLY A 43 5.66 24.39 -1.98
C GLY A 43 5.95 23.02 -2.58
N GLN A 44 6.80 22.21 -1.95
CA GLN A 44 7.15 20.86 -2.44
C GLN A 44 6.64 19.78 -1.50
N ILE A 45 6.23 18.65 -2.08
CA ILE A 45 5.82 17.48 -1.29
C ILE A 45 7.06 16.83 -0.71
N VAL A 46 7.16 16.80 0.64
CA VAL A 46 8.29 16.20 1.35
C VAL A 46 7.93 14.86 2.00
N ALA A 47 6.65 14.55 2.09
CA ALA A 47 6.18 13.27 2.63
C ALA A 47 4.78 12.99 2.14
N GLY A 48 4.40 11.73 2.08
CA GLY A 48 3.06 11.36 1.67
C GLY A 48 2.74 9.90 1.91
N ILE A 49 1.46 9.62 2.03
CA ILE A 49 0.93 8.27 2.12
C ILE A 49 -0.13 8.09 1.04
N VAL A 50 -0.04 6.98 0.32
CA VAL A 50 -1.07 6.54 -0.61
C VAL A 50 -1.70 5.30 -0.02
N ALA A 51 -2.96 5.40 0.35
CA ALA A 51 -3.68 4.33 1.03
C ALA A 51 -5.14 4.37 0.65
N ALA A 52 -5.76 3.22 0.59
CA ALA A 52 -7.19 3.09 0.28
C ALA A 52 -7.77 1.88 1.00
N SER A 53 -9.03 1.97 1.36
CA SER A 53 -9.74 0.83 1.92
C SER A 53 -10.59 0.15 0.86
N THR A 54 -10.76 -1.15 1.03
CA THR A 54 -11.74 -1.97 0.35
C THR A 54 -12.49 -2.70 1.45
N MET A 55 -13.79 -2.43 1.54
CA MET A 55 -14.63 -2.99 2.59
C MET A 55 -14.07 -2.62 3.99
N ASP A 56 -13.61 -3.60 4.76
CA ASP A 56 -13.14 -3.39 6.13
C ASP A 56 -11.62 -3.32 6.28
N THR A 57 -10.88 -3.27 5.17
CA THR A 57 -9.41 -3.36 5.18
C THR A 57 -8.77 -2.17 4.48
N LEU A 58 -7.88 -1.50 5.21
CA LEU A 58 -7.02 -0.43 4.66
C LEU A 58 -5.75 -1.05 4.11
N GLU A 59 -5.41 -0.71 2.87
CA GLU A 59 -4.12 -1.07 2.29
C GLU A 59 -3.28 0.18 2.12
N VAL A 60 -2.06 0.16 2.67
CA VAL A 60 -1.08 1.22 2.45
C VAL A 60 -0.22 0.79 1.27
N GLU A 61 -0.36 1.50 0.15
CA GLU A 61 0.42 1.22 -1.05
C GLU A 61 1.82 1.83 -0.97
N PHE A 62 1.89 3.11 -0.57
CA PHE A 62 3.16 3.84 -0.50
C PHE A 62 3.19 4.74 0.72
N LEU A 63 4.34 4.77 1.39
CA LEU A 63 4.63 5.73 2.44
C LEU A 63 6.03 6.27 2.17
N PHE A 64 6.13 7.57 1.93
CA PHE A 64 7.36 8.24 1.54
C PHE A 64 7.65 9.42 2.45
N VAL A 65 8.90 9.54 2.88
CA VAL A 65 9.42 10.74 3.56
C VAL A 65 10.74 11.09 2.90
N GLU A 66 10.85 12.33 2.43
CA GLU A 66 12.10 12.85 1.86
C GLU A 66 13.24 12.62 2.84
N GLU A 67 14.40 12.16 2.33
CA GLU A 67 15.53 11.76 3.18
C GLU A 67 15.93 12.88 4.16
N SER A 68 16.00 14.13 3.68
CA SER A 68 16.35 15.28 4.51
C SER A 68 15.32 15.62 5.59
N CYS A 69 14.11 15.08 5.48
CA CYS A 69 13.00 15.32 6.40
C CYS A 69 12.71 14.14 7.35
N ARG A 70 13.52 13.10 7.28
CA ARG A 70 13.36 11.92 8.13
C ARG A 70 13.75 12.21 9.58
N GLY A 71 13.24 11.41 10.51
CA GLY A 71 13.52 11.57 11.93
C GLY A 71 12.69 12.63 12.63
N GLN A 72 11.70 13.21 11.95
CA GLN A 72 10.82 14.25 12.50
C GLN A 72 9.41 13.78 12.81
N GLY A 73 9.14 12.47 12.64
CA GLY A 73 7.83 11.89 12.90
C GLY A 73 6.81 12.08 11.78
N LEU A 74 7.22 12.47 10.57
CA LEU A 74 6.27 12.70 9.47
C LEU A 74 5.61 11.42 8.99
N GLY A 75 6.36 10.33 8.89
CA GLY A 75 5.82 9.02 8.51
C GLY A 75 4.78 8.53 9.53
N ARG A 76 5.07 8.69 10.80
CA ARG A 76 4.15 8.36 11.88
C ARG A 76 2.88 9.19 11.80
N LEU A 77 3.02 10.50 11.60
CA LEU A 77 1.87 11.41 11.48
C LEU A 77 0.93 10.96 10.35
N LEU A 78 1.50 10.66 9.18
CA LEU A 78 0.74 10.25 8.01
C LEU A 78 0.04 8.90 8.24
N LEU A 79 0.76 7.93 8.76
CA LEU A 79 0.21 6.60 8.99
C LEU A 79 -0.89 6.63 10.06
N GLU A 80 -0.68 7.33 11.16
CA GLU A 80 -1.68 7.48 12.21
C GLU A 80 -2.93 8.20 11.70
N GLN A 81 -2.79 9.21 10.84
CA GLN A 81 -3.94 9.90 10.27
C GLN A 81 -4.79 8.94 9.43
N ALA A 82 -4.15 8.18 8.55
CA ALA A 82 -4.87 7.20 7.73
C ALA A 82 -5.54 6.11 8.58
N GLU A 83 -4.82 5.59 9.58
CA GLU A 83 -5.35 4.57 10.50
C GLU A 83 -6.55 5.08 11.29
N ASN A 84 -6.46 6.30 11.84
CA ASN A 84 -7.53 6.86 12.66
C ASN A 84 -8.80 7.10 11.86
N LEU A 85 -8.66 7.65 10.65
CA LEU A 85 -9.83 7.87 9.79
C LEU A 85 -10.43 6.54 9.32
N ALA A 86 -9.62 5.59 8.95
CA ALA A 86 -10.09 4.27 8.54
C ALA A 86 -10.82 3.57 9.70
N ARG A 87 -10.30 3.68 10.92
CA ARG A 87 -10.95 3.13 12.11
C ARG A 87 -12.31 3.78 12.35
N GLN A 88 -12.41 5.11 12.23
CA GLN A 88 -13.68 5.84 12.36
C GLN A 88 -14.71 5.39 11.33
N ASP A 89 -14.26 5.03 10.15
CA ASP A 89 -15.12 4.57 9.06
C ASP A 89 -15.43 3.06 9.13
N GLY A 90 -14.97 2.37 10.16
CA GLY A 90 -15.30 0.97 10.40
C GLY A 90 -14.29 -0.04 9.86
N CYS A 91 -13.14 0.40 9.38
CA CYS A 91 -12.07 -0.52 8.99
C CYS A 91 -11.55 -1.29 10.21
N LYS A 92 -11.25 -2.56 10.01
CA LYS A 92 -10.85 -3.47 11.08
C LYS A 92 -9.36 -3.77 11.09
N ARG A 93 -8.69 -3.55 9.97
CA ARG A 93 -7.27 -3.89 9.82
C ARG A 93 -6.58 -3.08 8.76
N VAL A 94 -5.25 -3.08 8.84
CA VAL A 94 -4.36 -2.52 7.82
C VAL A 94 -3.47 -3.63 7.28
N LEU A 95 -3.26 -3.62 5.97
CA LEU A 95 -2.28 -4.48 5.29
C LEU A 95 -1.27 -3.60 4.58
N LEU A 96 -0.01 -4.00 4.61
CA LEU A 96 1.04 -3.35 3.84
C LEU A 96 2.22 -4.30 3.63
N ASN A 97 3.08 -3.93 2.69
CA ASN A 97 4.37 -4.61 2.52
C ASN A 97 5.50 -3.60 2.48
N THR A 98 6.69 -4.04 2.84
CA THR A 98 7.91 -3.23 2.79
C THR A 98 9.11 -4.12 2.51
N TYR A 99 10.21 -3.51 2.09
CA TYR A 99 11.45 -4.20 1.79
C TYR A 99 12.49 -3.95 2.89
N SER A 100 13.49 -4.84 2.98
CA SER A 100 14.55 -4.73 4.00
C SER A 100 15.32 -3.42 3.94
N PHE A 101 15.44 -2.80 2.74
CA PHE A 101 16.12 -1.52 2.58
C PHE A 101 15.21 -0.30 2.84
N GLN A 102 13.93 -0.52 3.15
CA GLN A 102 12.98 0.55 3.50
C GLN A 102 12.87 0.68 5.02
N ALA A 103 11.73 0.30 5.61
CA ALA A 103 11.49 0.60 7.01
C ALA A 103 10.72 -0.48 7.77
N PRO A 104 11.17 -1.75 7.77
CA PRO A 104 10.44 -2.78 8.53
C PRO A 104 10.41 -2.49 10.03
N GLY A 105 11.48 -1.92 10.60
CA GLY A 105 11.54 -1.56 12.00
C GLY A 105 10.53 -0.47 12.39
N PHE A 106 10.29 0.48 11.50
CA PHE A 106 9.29 1.53 11.71
C PHE A 106 7.88 0.92 11.89
N TYR A 107 7.49 0.00 11.02
CA TYR A 107 6.17 -0.62 11.11
C TYR A 107 6.01 -1.47 12.36
N ARG A 108 7.05 -2.17 12.78
CA ARG A 108 7.02 -2.91 14.06
C ARG A 108 6.81 -1.98 15.24
N ARG A 109 7.48 -0.83 15.26
CA ARG A 109 7.29 0.19 16.31
C ARG A 109 5.89 0.80 16.28
N MET A 110 5.26 0.83 15.10
CA MET A 110 3.88 1.31 14.94
C MET A 110 2.83 0.26 15.30
N GLY A 111 3.25 -0.91 15.76
CA GLY A 111 2.35 -1.96 16.22
C GLY A 111 1.94 -2.97 15.15
N TYR A 112 2.65 -3.01 14.04
CA TYR A 112 2.38 -3.98 12.97
C TYR A 112 2.99 -5.33 13.28
N GLU A 113 2.27 -6.39 12.96
CA GLU A 113 2.70 -7.78 13.10
C GLU A 113 3.09 -8.36 11.75
N LEU A 114 4.13 -9.17 11.75
CA LEU A 114 4.62 -9.83 10.55
C LEU A 114 3.68 -10.98 10.16
N LEU A 115 3.15 -10.92 8.94
CA LEU A 115 2.35 -12.00 8.35
C LEU A 115 3.21 -12.99 7.60
N ALA A 116 4.16 -12.48 6.81
CA ALA A 116 5.01 -13.31 5.96
C ALA A 116 6.28 -12.56 5.61
N GLN A 117 7.33 -13.32 5.31
CA GLN A 117 8.62 -12.79 4.90
C GLN A 117 9.19 -13.67 3.80
N GLN A 118 9.69 -13.05 2.74
CA GLN A 118 10.48 -13.73 1.72
C GLN A 118 11.92 -13.24 1.84
N ASN A 119 12.85 -14.15 2.18
CA ASN A 119 14.23 -13.83 2.45
C ASN A 119 15.16 -14.87 1.80
N PRO A 120 15.99 -14.54 0.79
CA PRO A 120 15.97 -13.28 0.04
C PRO A 120 14.79 -13.22 -0.94
N CYS A 121 14.52 -12.06 -1.49
CA CYS A 121 13.46 -11.87 -2.47
C CYS A 121 14.00 -11.25 -3.76
N PHE A 122 14.25 -9.97 -3.77
CA PHE A 122 14.84 -9.27 -4.92
C PHE A 122 16.36 -9.18 -4.71
N GLY A 123 17.09 -10.13 -5.30
CA GLY A 123 18.52 -10.24 -5.09
C GLY A 123 18.84 -10.55 -3.62
N GLU A 124 19.57 -9.66 -2.99
CA GLU A 124 20.00 -9.79 -1.58
C GLU A 124 18.96 -9.27 -0.58
N TYR A 125 17.92 -8.60 -1.06
CA TYR A 125 16.92 -7.95 -0.20
C TYR A 125 15.80 -8.90 0.18
N SER A 126 15.05 -8.53 1.22
CA SER A 126 13.89 -9.28 1.68
C SER A 126 12.63 -8.47 1.56
N GLN A 127 11.49 -9.14 1.48
CA GLN A 127 10.17 -8.51 1.49
C GLN A 127 9.39 -8.98 2.70
N TYR A 128 8.71 -8.04 3.36
CA TYR A 128 7.91 -8.28 4.55
C TYR A 128 6.46 -7.86 4.31
N TYR A 129 5.54 -8.69 4.78
CA TYR A 129 4.11 -8.39 4.75
C TYR A 129 3.63 -8.21 6.18
N PHE A 130 3.03 -7.06 6.47
CA PHE A 130 2.58 -6.68 7.80
C PHE A 130 1.09 -6.46 7.87
N THR A 131 0.52 -6.68 9.04
CA THR A 131 -0.86 -6.36 9.35
C THR A 131 -0.96 -5.68 10.71
N LYS A 132 -2.03 -4.90 10.90
CA LYS A 132 -2.36 -4.29 12.18
C LYS A 132 -3.87 -4.31 12.35
N ASN A 133 -4.34 -4.73 13.52
CA ASN A 133 -5.75 -4.61 13.88
C ASN A 133 -6.05 -3.18 14.32
N LEU A 134 -7.15 -2.65 13.85
CA LEU A 134 -7.57 -1.28 14.16
C LEU A 134 -8.61 -1.21 15.31
#